data_3e14576c3c0dde4dbc39eb24e51c6e15
#
_entry.id   3e14576c3c0dde4dbc39eb24e51c6e15
#
_cell.length_a   1.000
_cell.length_b   1.000
_cell.length_c   1.000
_cell.angle_alpha   90.00
_cell.angle_beta   90.00
_cell.angle_gamma   90.00
#
_symmetry.space_group_name_H-M   'P 1'
#
loop_
_entity.id
_entity.type
_entity.pdbx_description
1 polymer ?
#
loop_
_entity_poly.entity_id
_entity_poly.type
_entity_poly.pdbx_seq_one_letter_code
_entity_poly.pdbx_strand_id
1 'polypeptide(L)'
;MINTEKQKTLVIGHRNPDTDSICSAICYAALKRTLTGKEYEPCRAGNVNPETQFVLDFFQVEAPRLVESVKTQVKDIEIRKTKGVDRGISLKTAWSLMQENNVVTIPCVTEEGVLEGVITIGDITKSYMNLYDSSIISKANTKYSNILDTLEGSIVVGDAEAYFDKGKVLIAAANPDLMENYIEKHDLVILGNRYESQLCAIEMEAGCIIVCEGAGVSLTIRKLAQERGCTVITTPYDTYTTARLINQSMPISYFMTMENIIGFSDEDPIDDIRDIMANKRHRDFPILDSDGKYLGMISRRNLLGAKGKHIILVD
;
A
#
# COMPACT_ATOMS: atom_id res chain seq x y z
N MET A 1 -7.30 -8.33 -21.22
CA MET A 1 -7.84 -7.71 -22.46
C MET A 1 -7.23 -6.32 -22.52
N ILE A 2 -6.40 -6.07 -23.52
CA ILE A 2 -5.76 -4.78 -23.76
C ILE A 2 -6.88 -3.84 -24.17
N ASN A 3 -7.19 -2.86 -23.31
CA ASN A 3 -8.16 -1.81 -23.65
C ASN A 3 -7.53 -0.95 -24.75
N THR A 4 -7.80 -1.28 -26.00
CA THR A 4 -7.48 -0.44 -27.14
C THR A 4 -8.50 0.70 -27.20
N GLU A 5 -8.44 1.64 -26.25
CA GLU A 5 -8.96 2.96 -26.54
C GLU A 5 -8.21 3.44 -27.77
N LYS A 6 -8.93 3.66 -28.85
CA LYS A 6 -8.39 4.17 -30.12
C LYS A 6 -7.64 5.45 -29.80
N GLN A 7 -6.31 5.41 -29.88
CA GLN A 7 -5.44 6.54 -29.58
C GLN A 7 -5.84 7.71 -30.47
N LYS A 8 -6.47 8.73 -29.88
CA LYS A 8 -6.90 9.93 -30.62
C LYS A 8 -5.67 10.71 -31.10
N THR A 9 -5.69 11.18 -32.33
CA THR A 9 -4.66 12.08 -32.82
C THR A 9 -5.13 13.52 -32.62
N LEU A 10 -4.36 14.30 -31.89
CA LEU A 10 -4.64 15.73 -31.69
C LEU A 10 -4.19 16.52 -32.90
N VAL A 11 -5.05 17.39 -33.42
CA VAL A 11 -4.74 18.33 -34.50
C VAL A 11 -4.73 19.73 -33.90
N ILE A 12 -3.57 20.38 -33.88
CA ILE A 12 -3.35 21.61 -33.14
C ILE A 12 -2.53 22.60 -33.98
N GLY A 13 -2.88 23.85 -33.91
CA GLY A 13 -2.11 24.94 -34.51
C GLY A 13 -1.06 25.53 -33.58
N HIS A 14 -0.58 26.72 -33.90
CA HIS A 14 0.45 27.40 -33.13
C HIS A 14 -0.05 27.94 -31.76
N ARG A 15 0.89 28.31 -30.86
CA ARG A 15 0.62 28.63 -29.46
C ARG A 15 -0.28 29.85 -29.24
N ASN A 16 -0.24 30.87 -30.14
CA ASN A 16 -1.10 32.04 -30.09
C ASN A 16 -2.08 31.94 -31.28
N PRO A 17 -3.14 31.10 -31.14
CA PRO A 17 -3.93 30.74 -32.31
C PRO A 17 -4.73 31.95 -32.81
N ASP A 18 -4.61 32.20 -34.08
CA ASP A 18 -5.47 33.09 -34.88
C ASP A 18 -6.62 32.29 -35.53
N THR A 19 -7.41 32.97 -36.33
CA THR A 19 -8.57 32.36 -36.99
C THR A 19 -8.16 31.23 -37.91
N ASP A 20 -7.05 31.39 -38.66
CA ASP A 20 -6.54 30.38 -39.58
C ASP A 20 -6.10 29.12 -38.84
N SER A 21 -5.30 29.29 -37.78
CA SER A 21 -4.82 28.19 -36.93
C SER A 21 -5.96 27.32 -36.38
N ILE A 22 -7.03 27.95 -35.84
CA ILE A 22 -8.17 27.24 -35.28
C ILE A 22 -9.03 26.58 -36.37
N CYS A 23 -9.33 27.30 -37.43
CA CYS A 23 -10.12 26.76 -38.52
C CYS A 23 -9.39 25.63 -39.25
N SER A 24 -8.08 25.75 -39.49
CA SER A 24 -7.25 24.68 -40.06
C SER A 24 -7.28 23.42 -39.21
N ALA A 25 -7.17 23.55 -37.88
CA ALA A 25 -7.26 22.40 -36.98
C ALA A 25 -8.62 21.67 -37.08
N ILE A 26 -9.73 22.44 -37.09
CA ILE A 26 -11.08 21.90 -37.20
C ILE A 26 -11.28 21.18 -38.53
N CYS A 27 -10.96 21.89 -39.64
CA CYS A 27 -11.16 21.39 -41.01
C CYS A 27 -10.29 20.15 -41.29
N TYR A 28 -9.02 20.20 -40.89
CA TYR A 28 -8.10 19.08 -41.11
C TYR A 28 -8.51 17.85 -40.28
N ALA A 29 -8.92 18.02 -39.03
CA ALA A 29 -9.41 16.91 -38.19
C ALA A 29 -10.66 16.27 -38.80
N ALA A 30 -11.61 17.08 -39.31
CA ALA A 30 -12.82 16.59 -40.02
C ALA A 30 -12.47 15.83 -41.29
N LEU A 31 -11.60 16.38 -42.14
CA LEU A 31 -11.12 15.75 -43.35
C LEU A 31 -10.45 14.40 -43.06
N LYS A 32 -9.55 14.36 -42.11
CA LYS A 32 -8.83 13.12 -41.72
C LYS A 32 -9.75 12.06 -41.15
N ARG A 33 -10.74 12.42 -40.33
CA ARG A 33 -11.77 11.47 -39.86
C ARG A 33 -12.52 10.83 -41.04
N THR A 34 -12.93 11.64 -42.02
CA THR A 34 -13.66 11.16 -43.21
C THR A 34 -12.80 10.24 -44.06
N LEU A 35 -11.53 10.61 -44.31
CA LEU A 35 -10.65 9.85 -45.21
C LEU A 35 -10.11 8.55 -44.58
N THR A 36 -9.91 8.52 -43.29
CA THR A 36 -9.17 7.41 -42.64
C THR A 36 -10.01 6.54 -41.72
N GLY A 37 -11.20 7.02 -41.30
CA GLY A 37 -12.03 6.37 -40.30
C GLY A 37 -11.40 6.32 -38.88
N LYS A 38 -10.28 7.07 -38.64
CA LYS A 38 -9.60 7.16 -37.35
C LYS A 38 -10.09 8.39 -36.60
N GLU A 39 -9.84 8.40 -35.27
CA GLU A 39 -10.19 9.51 -34.38
C GLU A 39 -9.15 10.64 -34.48
N TYR A 40 -9.60 11.82 -34.89
CA TYR A 40 -8.83 13.06 -34.90
C TYR A 40 -9.60 14.11 -34.11
N GLU A 41 -8.97 14.73 -33.11
CA GLU A 41 -9.57 15.75 -32.26
C GLU A 41 -8.93 17.10 -32.57
N PRO A 42 -9.71 18.13 -33.01
CA PRO A 42 -9.19 19.48 -33.14
C PRO A 42 -8.96 20.08 -31.77
N CYS A 43 -7.80 20.70 -31.57
CA CYS A 43 -7.40 21.33 -30.32
C CYS A 43 -6.82 22.72 -30.61
N ARG A 44 -6.74 23.54 -29.57
CA ARG A 44 -6.08 24.85 -29.56
C ARG A 44 -5.02 24.95 -28.48
N ALA A 45 -3.95 25.69 -28.76
CA ALA A 45 -2.84 25.92 -27.82
C ALA A 45 -2.89 27.27 -27.12
N GLY A 46 -3.99 28.00 -27.22
CA GLY A 46 -4.19 29.30 -26.62
C GLY A 46 -5.65 29.74 -26.61
N ASN A 47 -5.90 30.97 -26.18
CA ASN A 47 -7.24 31.54 -26.12
C ASN A 47 -7.77 31.90 -27.52
N VAL A 48 -9.06 31.76 -27.70
CA VAL A 48 -9.76 32.24 -28.90
C VAL A 48 -9.82 33.77 -28.86
N ASN A 49 -9.42 34.41 -29.94
CA ASN A 49 -9.54 35.85 -30.08
C ASN A 49 -10.95 36.23 -30.55
N PRO A 50 -11.36 37.52 -30.47
CA PRO A 50 -12.72 37.98 -30.85
C PRO A 50 -13.07 37.70 -32.30
N GLU A 51 -12.12 37.82 -33.25
CA GLU A 51 -12.32 37.53 -34.63
C GLU A 51 -12.63 36.06 -34.87
N THR A 52 -11.83 35.18 -34.29
CA THR A 52 -12.04 33.72 -34.34
C THR A 52 -13.38 33.34 -33.69
N GLN A 53 -13.73 33.95 -32.56
CA GLN A 53 -15.02 33.70 -31.90
C GLN A 53 -16.18 34.07 -32.81
N PHE A 54 -16.12 35.21 -33.49
CA PHE A 54 -17.12 35.65 -34.47
C PHE A 54 -17.29 34.59 -35.58
N VAL A 55 -16.18 34.08 -36.12
CA VAL A 55 -16.23 33.07 -37.19
C VAL A 55 -16.85 31.76 -36.69
N LEU A 56 -16.45 31.31 -35.49
CA LEU A 56 -17.00 30.08 -34.87
C LEU A 56 -18.52 30.22 -34.65
N ASP A 57 -18.97 31.36 -34.09
CA ASP A 57 -20.39 31.64 -33.84
C ASP A 57 -21.18 31.72 -35.14
N PHE A 58 -20.63 32.35 -36.19
CA PHE A 58 -21.27 32.45 -37.50
C PHE A 58 -21.53 31.07 -38.16
N PHE A 59 -20.57 30.15 -38.01
CA PHE A 59 -20.70 28.79 -38.55
C PHE A 59 -21.32 27.81 -37.52
N GLN A 60 -21.69 28.25 -36.34
CA GLN A 60 -22.25 27.43 -35.24
C GLN A 60 -21.33 26.25 -34.89
N VAL A 61 -20.02 26.48 -34.83
CA VAL A 61 -19.00 25.50 -34.47
C VAL A 61 -18.45 25.83 -33.07
N GLU A 62 -18.41 24.85 -32.18
CA GLU A 62 -17.83 24.99 -30.86
C GLU A 62 -16.30 25.19 -30.93
N ALA A 63 -15.78 26.02 -30.05
CA ALA A 63 -14.34 26.24 -29.95
C ALA A 63 -13.62 24.92 -29.58
N PRO A 64 -12.51 24.57 -30.26
CA PRO A 64 -11.73 23.37 -29.91
C PRO A 64 -11.25 23.39 -28.49
N ARG A 65 -11.07 22.20 -27.92
CA ARG A 65 -10.55 22.04 -26.55
C ARG A 65 -9.16 22.66 -26.41
N LEU A 66 -8.95 23.41 -25.33
CA LEU A 66 -7.64 23.95 -24.97
C LEU A 66 -6.71 22.80 -24.53
N VAL A 67 -5.50 22.78 -25.05
CA VAL A 67 -4.41 21.87 -24.67
C VAL A 67 -3.26 22.69 -24.13
N GLU A 68 -3.08 22.69 -22.83
CA GLU A 68 -2.00 23.45 -22.15
C GLU A 68 -0.63 22.79 -22.32
N SER A 69 -0.58 21.48 -22.43
CA SER A 69 0.65 20.72 -22.63
C SER A 69 0.43 19.52 -23.54
N VAL A 70 1.35 19.37 -24.48
CA VAL A 70 1.43 18.19 -25.37
C VAL A 70 2.29 17.06 -24.78
N LYS A 71 2.98 17.32 -23.65
CA LYS A 71 3.73 16.28 -22.96
C LYS A 71 2.78 15.17 -22.51
N THR A 72 3.24 13.92 -22.60
CA THR A 72 2.52 12.78 -22.05
C THR A 72 2.57 12.87 -20.52
N GLN A 73 1.42 12.80 -19.88
CA GLN A 73 1.25 12.86 -18.42
C GLN A 73 0.95 11.47 -17.87
N VAL A 74 1.04 11.26 -16.55
CA VAL A 74 0.73 9.99 -15.91
C VAL A 74 -0.70 9.52 -16.23
N LYS A 75 -1.68 10.43 -16.27
CA LYS A 75 -3.08 10.13 -16.63
C LYS A 75 -3.26 9.60 -18.06
N ASP A 76 -2.29 9.80 -18.93
CA ASP A 76 -2.32 9.33 -20.33
C ASP A 76 -1.77 7.89 -20.48
N ILE A 77 -1.25 7.28 -19.41
CA ILE A 77 -0.67 5.94 -19.44
C ILE A 77 -1.34 5.00 -18.44
N GLU A 78 -1.17 3.71 -18.66
CA GLU A 78 -1.64 2.69 -17.72
C GLU A 78 -0.70 2.62 -16.49
N ILE A 79 -1.24 2.89 -15.32
CA ILE A 79 -0.58 2.69 -14.03
C ILE A 79 -1.08 1.41 -13.37
N ARG A 80 -0.27 0.85 -12.47
CA ARG A 80 -0.68 -0.34 -11.71
C ARG A 80 -1.62 0.07 -10.57
N LYS A 81 -2.84 -0.44 -10.58
CA LYS A 81 -3.84 -0.22 -9.52
C LYS A 81 -3.65 -1.20 -8.36
N THR A 82 -2.50 -1.13 -7.68
CA THR A 82 -2.28 -1.88 -6.45
C THR A 82 -3.22 -1.35 -5.37
N LYS A 83 -4.00 -2.23 -4.75
CA LYS A 83 -4.91 -1.83 -3.66
C LYS A 83 -4.08 -1.36 -2.45
N GLY A 84 -4.44 -0.23 -1.89
CA GLY A 84 -3.88 0.23 -0.62
C GLY A 84 -4.38 -0.63 0.55
N VAL A 85 -3.59 -0.71 1.60
CA VAL A 85 -3.89 -1.51 2.80
C VAL A 85 -3.90 -0.63 4.05
N ASP A 86 -4.58 -1.10 5.10
CA ASP A 86 -4.50 -0.51 6.43
C ASP A 86 -3.11 -0.74 7.04
N ARG A 87 -2.59 0.25 7.73
CA ARG A 87 -1.27 0.21 8.37
C ARG A 87 -1.15 -0.77 9.54
N GLY A 88 -2.28 -1.24 10.08
CA GLY A 88 -2.36 -2.20 11.18
C GLY A 88 -2.24 -3.66 10.76
N ILE A 89 -2.23 -3.98 9.45
CA ILE A 89 -2.06 -5.37 9.00
C ILE A 89 -0.68 -5.91 9.41
N SER A 90 -0.59 -7.23 9.61
CA SER A 90 0.65 -7.88 10.00
C SER A 90 1.69 -7.92 8.88
N LEU A 91 2.98 -8.06 9.24
CA LEU A 91 4.05 -8.33 8.27
C LEU A 91 3.77 -9.60 7.44
N LYS A 92 3.18 -10.65 8.07
CA LYS A 92 2.75 -11.88 7.37
C LYS A 92 1.74 -11.57 6.29
N THR A 93 0.69 -10.82 6.62
CA THR A 93 -0.36 -10.42 5.68
C THR A 93 0.20 -9.57 4.54
N ALA A 94 1.04 -8.58 4.87
CA ALA A 94 1.69 -7.75 3.86
C ALA A 94 2.58 -8.57 2.90
N TRP A 95 3.35 -9.52 3.44
CA TRP A 95 4.16 -10.44 2.63
C TRP A 95 3.30 -11.29 1.70
N SER A 96 2.21 -11.89 2.20
CA SER A 96 1.27 -12.69 1.39
C SER A 96 0.68 -11.86 0.25
N LEU A 97 0.22 -10.63 0.53
CA LEU A 97 -0.29 -9.71 -0.48
C LEU A 97 0.77 -9.34 -1.54
N MET A 98 2.04 -9.16 -1.13
CA MET A 98 3.13 -8.91 -2.07
C MET A 98 3.34 -10.11 -3.01
N GLN A 99 3.29 -11.33 -2.49
CA GLN A 99 3.43 -12.55 -3.29
C GLN A 99 2.25 -12.75 -4.26
N GLU A 100 1.02 -12.65 -3.76
CA GLU A 100 -0.19 -12.84 -4.56
C GLU A 100 -0.30 -11.83 -5.71
N ASN A 101 0.05 -10.57 -5.45
CA ASN A 101 -0.02 -9.51 -6.45
C ASN A 101 1.27 -9.33 -7.25
N ASN A 102 2.31 -10.12 -6.97
CA ASN A 102 3.64 -10.02 -7.58
C ASN A 102 4.20 -8.58 -7.54
N VAL A 103 4.15 -7.96 -6.36
CA VAL A 103 4.63 -6.59 -6.10
C VAL A 103 5.69 -6.59 -5.01
N VAL A 104 6.54 -5.56 -5.00
CA VAL A 104 7.62 -5.39 -4.02
C VAL A 104 7.37 -4.22 -3.07
N THR A 105 6.28 -3.48 -3.30
CA THR A 105 5.88 -2.32 -2.52
C THR A 105 4.36 -2.30 -2.41
N ILE A 106 3.84 -2.08 -1.21
CA ILE A 106 2.41 -1.91 -0.95
C ILE A 106 2.20 -0.51 -0.33
N PRO A 107 1.27 0.29 -0.86
CA PRO A 107 0.88 1.55 -0.25
C PRO A 107 -0.02 1.32 0.96
N CYS A 108 0.19 2.10 2.02
CA CYS A 108 -0.69 2.16 3.18
C CYS A 108 -1.57 3.40 3.05
N VAL A 109 -2.88 3.22 3.18
CA VAL A 109 -3.85 4.29 2.98
C VAL A 109 -4.88 4.31 4.11
N THR A 110 -5.42 5.49 4.40
CA THR A 110 -6.56 5.65 5.31
C THR A 110 -7.85 5.11 4.67
N GLU A 111 -8.94 5.05 5.44
CA GLU A 111 -10.28 4.70 4.94
C GLU A 111 -10.76 5.68 3.85
N GLU A 112 -10.33 6.96 3.92
CA GLU A 112 -10.63 7.99 2.93
C GLU A 112 -9.75 7.88 1.67
N GLY A 113 -8.79 6.97 1.64
CA GLY A 113 -7.88 6.75 0.52
C GLY A 113 -6.65 7.66 0.50
N VAL A 114 -6.34 8.36 1.59
CA VAL A 114 -5.14 9.20 1.70
C VAL A 114 -3.92 8.33 1.97
N LEU A 115 -2.81 8.59 1.26
CA LEU A 115 -1.56 7.85 1.44
C LEU A 115 -0.92 8.20 2.78
N GLU A 116 -0.74 7.20 3.66
CA GLU A 116 -0.04 7.32 4.95
C GLU A 116 1.41 6.88 4.87
N GLY A 117 1.73 5.92 4.02
CA GLY A 117 3.04 5.33 3.94
C GLY A 117 3.19 4.29 2.85
N VAL A 118 4.37 3.71 2.78
CA VAL A 118 4.65 2.55 1.91
C VAL A 118 5.47 1.52 2.67
N ILE A 119 5.16 0.25 2.48
CA ILE A 119 5.94 -0.88 2.98
C ILE A 119 6.59 -1.62 1.80
N THR A 120 7.88 -1.92 1.91
CA THR A 120 8.64 -2.62 0.88
C THR A 120 9.13 -3.99 1.36
N ILE A 121 9.50 -4.87 0.44
CA ILE A 121 10.19 -6.13 0.78
C ILE A 121 11.48 -5.83 1.57
N GLY A 122 12.17 -4.73 1.29
CA GLY A 122 13.36 -4.31 2.03
C GLY A 122 13.07 -4.03 3.51
N ASP A 123 11.94 -3.43 3.82
CA ASP A 123 11.53 -3.15 5.21
C ASP A 123 11.19 -4.45 5.95
N ILE A 124 10.47 -5.36 5.28
CA ILE A 124 10.19 -6.70 5.83
C ILE A 124 11.51 -7.45 6.07
N THR A 125 12.45 -7.42 5.14
CA THR A 125 13.76 -8.08 5.31
C THR A 125 14.54 -7.50 6.49
N LYS A 126 14.57 -6.17 6.63
CA LYS A 126 15.23 -5.49 7.76
C LYS A 126 14.59 -5.88 9.10
N SER A 127 13.27 -6.00 9.16
CA SER A 127 12.58 -6.43 10.38
C SER A 127 13.05 -7.80 10.86
N TYR A 128 13.33 -8.73 9.94
CA TYR A 128 13.87 -10.05 10.28
C TYR A 128 15.33 -10.04 10.73
N MET A 129 16.16 -9.16 10.18
CA MET A 129 17.59 -9.11 10.51
C MET A 129 17.88 -8.42 11.84
N ASN A 130 16.97 -7.58 12.32
CA ASN A 130 17.14 -6.76 13.52
C ASN A 130 16.43 -7.34 14.78
N LEU A 131 16.05 -8.62 14.76
CA LEU A 131 15.27 -9.29 15.81
C LEU A 131 16.12 -9.71 17.04
N TYR A 132 16.83 -8.76 17.64
CA TYR A 132 17.56 -9.03 18.90
C TYR A 132 16.79 -8.56 20.14
N ASP A 133 15.68 -7.85 19.97
CA ASP A 133 14.89 -7.26 21.05
C ASP A 133 13.64 -8.09 21.31
N SER A 134 13.61 -8.79 22.43
CA SER A 134 12.44 -9.61 22.84
C SER A 134 11.19 -8.77 23.14
N SER A 135 11.33 -7.45 23.32
CA SER A 135 10.21 -6.53 23.55
C SER A 135 9.70 -5.85 22.27
N ILE A 136 10.21 -6.23 21.09
CA ILE A 136 9.85 -5.57 19.83
C ILE A 136 8.36 -5.69 19.51
N ILE A 137 7.72 -6.80 19.86
CA ILE A 137 6.28 -7.04 19.60
C ILE A 137 5.41 -6.08 20.41
N SER A 138 5.75 -5.83 21.68
CA SER A 138 5.05 -4.85 22.50
C SER A 138 5.35 -3.42 22.09
N LYS A 139 6.60 -3.09 21.73
CA LYS A 139 6.98 -1.78 21.18
C LYS A 139 6.26 -1.46 19.86
N ALA A 140 6.00 -2.47 19.05
CA ALA A 140 5.22 -2.34 17.83
C ALA A 140 3.72 -2.20 18.10
N ASN A 141 3.27 -2.29 19.36
CA ASN A 141 1.86 -2.25 19.74
C ASN A 141 1.03 -3.26 18.93
N THR A 142 1.41 -4.54 19.05
CA THR A 142 0.87 -5.60 18.20
C THR A 142 -0.51 -6.04 18.67
N LYS A 143 -1.48 -6.05 17.78
CA LYS A 143 -2.85 -6.49 18.04
C LYS A 143 -2.90 -8.01 18.22
N TYR A 144 -3.71 -8.49 19.16
CA TYR A 144 -3.86 -9.95 19.35
C TYR A 144 -4.45 -10.63 18.13
N SER A 145 -5.36 -9.99 17.38
CA SER A 145 -5.87 -10.53 16.12
C SER A 145 -4.75 -10.82 15.10
N ASN A 146 -3.72 -9.98 15.01
CA ASN A 146 -2.56 -10.24 14.17
C ASN A 146 -1.75 -11.45 14.65
N ILE A 147 -1.64 -11.64 15.97
CA ILE A 147 -0.97 -12.82 16.56
C ILE A 147 -1.77 -14.09 16.22
N LEU A 148 -3.09 -14.04 16.38
CA LEU A 148 -3.98 -15.15 16.05
C LEU A 148 -3.86 -15.55 14.57
N ASP A 149 -3.96 -14.60 13.65
CA ASP A 149 -3.84 -14.84 12.21
C ASP A 149 -2.46 -15.40 11.84
N THR A 150 -1.40 -14.88 12.50
CA THR A 150 -0.03 -15.32 12.21
C THR A 150 0.21 -16.74 12.67
N LEU A 151 -0.31 -17.10 13.83
CA LEU A 151 -0.06 -18.39 14.49
C LEU A 151 -1.18 -19.41 14.22
N GLU A 152 -2.14 -19.10 13.34
CA GLU A 152 -3.34 -19.92 13.13
C GLU A 152 -4.01 -20.29 14.46
N GLY A 153 -3.99 -19.33 15.38
CA GLY A 153 -4.38 -19.52 16.76
C GLY A 153 -5.85 -19.22 17.03
N SER A 154 -6.26 -19.60 18.22
CA SER A 154 -7.58 -19.27 18.74
C SER A 154 -7.47 -18.62 20.11
N ILE A 155 -8.25 -17.57 20.37
CA ILE A 155 -8.32 -16.95 21.68
C ILE A 155 -9.20 -17.78 22.61
N VAL A 156 -8.69 -18.08 23.79
CA VAL A 156 -9.40 -18.85 24.83
C VAL A 156 -9.88 -17.95 25.95
N VAL A 157 -9.06 -16.94 26.32
CA VAL A 157 -9.37 -15.90 27.30
C VAL A 157 -8.81 -14.58 26.78
N GLY A 158 -9.54 -13.49 26.89
CA GLY A 158 -9.10 -12.15 26.49
C GLY A 158 -9.89 -11.60 25.29
N ASP A 159 -9.40 -10.50 24.74
CA ASP A 159 -10.00 -9.78 23.62
C ASP A 159 -9.02 -9.76 22.44
N ALA A 160 -9.45 -10.27 21.29
CA ALA A 160 -8.64 -10.28 20.06
C ALA A 160 -8.36 -8.87 19.51
N GLU A 161 -9.19 -7.90 19.84
CA GLU A 161 -9.05 -6.52 19.40
C GLU A 161 -8.12 -5.69 20.31
N ALA A 162 -7.74 -6.22 21.49
CA ALA A 162 -6.77 -5.62 22.39
C ALA A 162 -5.34 -5.75 21.83
N TYR A 163 -4.41 -5.03 22.43
CA TYR A 163 -3.02 -4.93 22.00
C TYR A 163 -2.07 -5.51 23.05
N PHE A 164 -1.02 -6.17 22.59
CA PHE A 164 0.16 -6.48 23.37
C PHE A 164 1.12 -5.29 23.29
N ASP A 165 1.08 -4.44 24.29
CA ASP A 165 1.76 -3.14 24.36
C ASP A 165 2.86 -3.06 25.43
N LYS A 166 3.01 -4.10 26.26
CA LYS A 166 4.00 -4.17 27.35
C LYS A 166 4.55 -5.57 27.51
N GLY A 167 5.78 -5.64 28.04
CA GLY A 167 6.47 -6.90 28.29
C GLY A 167 7.33 -7.38 27.11
N LYS A 168 7.99 -8.49 27.33
CA LYS A 168 8.85 -9.18 26.36
C LYS A 168 8.26 -10.55 26.00
N VAL A 169 8.71 -11.11 24.89
CA VAL A 169 8.37 -12.48 24.49
C VAL A 169 9.44 -13.42 25.02
N LEU A 170 9.02 -14.51 25.66
CA LEU A 170 9.93 -15.56 26.14
C LEU A 170 9.33 -16.95 25.93
N ILE A 171 10.20 -17.95 25.87
CA ILE A 171 9.83 -19.35 25.80
C ILE A 171 10.03 -19.98 27.17
N ALA A 172 8.97 -20.58 27.70
CA ALA A 172 9.02 -21.29 28.99
C ALA A 172 9.62 -22.68 28.81
N ALA A 173 10.94 -22.76 28.64
CA ALA A 173 11.68 -24.00 28.44
C ALA A 173 12.20 -24.63 29.77
N ALA A 174 12.13 -23.90 30.86
CA ALA A 174 12.62 -24.33 32.18
C ALA A 174 11.52 -24.98 33.03
N ASN A 175 11.91 -25.51 34.18
CA ASN A 175 10.95 -25.95 35.22
C ASN A 175 10.24 -24.72 35.83
N PRO A 176 9.00 -24.87 36.36
CA PRO A 176 8.25 -23.77 36.96
C PRO A 176 9.06 -22.97 38.01
N ASP A 177 9.77 -23.65 38.92
CA ASP A 177 10.59 -23.00 39.96
C ASP A 177 11.69 -22.09 39.38
N LEU A 178 12.20 -22.39 38.16
CA LEU A 178 13.17 -21.54 37.48
C LEU A 178 12.47 -20.45 36.67
N MET A 179 11.26 -20.73 36.13
CA MET A 179 10.49 -19.75 35.36
C MET A 179 10.14 -18.51 36.16
N GLU A 180 9.86 -18.64 37.47
CA GLU A 180 9.58 -17.53 38.37
C GLU A 180 10.70 -16.49 38.40
N ASN A 181 11.95 -16.86 38.08
CA ASN A 181 13.09 -15.96 38.13
C ASN A 181 13.22 -15.06 36.88
N TYR A 182 12.53 -15.34 35.80
CA TYR A 182 12.71 -14.58 34.53
C TYR A 182 11.42 -14.16 33.85
N ILE A 183 10.25 -14.65 34.28
CA ILE A 183 8.97 -14.10 33.84
C ILE A 183 8.70 -12.81 34.60
N GLU A 184 8.45 -11.75 33.87
CA GLU A 184 8.09 -10.45 34.43
C GLU A 184 6.62 -10.14 34.12
N LYS A 185 6.06 -9.24 34.92
CA LYS A 185 4.70 -8.76 34.70
C LYS A 185 4.49 -8.25 33.25
N HIS A 186 3.36 -8.66 32.67
CA HIS A 186 2.96 -8.35 31.31
C HIS A 186 3.72 -9.09 30.19
N ASP A 187 4.65 -9.98 30.51
CA ASP A 187 5.35 -10.77 29.50
C ASP A 187 4.39 -11.65 28.69
N LEU A 188 4.77 -11.93 27.43
CA LEU A 188 4.13 -12.94 26.60
C LEU A 188 4.96 -14.23 26.67
N VAL A 189 4.34 -15.29 27.18
CA VAL A 189 5.01 -16.56 27.45
C VAL A 189 4.55 -17.64 26.47
N ILE A 190 5.46 -18.14 25.63
CA ILE A 190 5.22 -19.27 24.73
C ILE A 190 5.54 -20.55 25.51
N LEU A 191 4.58 -21.45 25.63
CA LEU A 191 4.71 -22.66 26.43
C LEU A 191 3.91 -23.84 25.84
N GLY A 192 4.19 -25.03 26.34
CA GLY A 192 3.46 -26.23 25.96
C GLY A 192 2.25 -26.51 26.86
N ASN A 193 1.86 -27.78 26.90
CA ASN A 193 0.65 -28.24 27.59
C ASN A 193 0.83 -28.53 29.10
N ARG A 194 1.98 -28.24 29.69
CA ARG A 194 2.21 -28.47 31.11
C ARG A 194 1.39 -27.53 31.96
N TYR A 195 0.51 -28.10 32.79
CA TYR A 195 -0.38 -27.34 33.66
C TYR A 195 0.38 -26.41 34.60
N GLU A 196 1.46 -26.93 35.24
CA GLU A 196 2.28 -26.18 36.19
C GLU A 196 2.96 -24.98 35.55
N SER A 197 3.39 -25.11 34.29
CA SER A 197 4.01 -23.99 33.56
C SER A 197 2.98 -22.91 33.19
N GLN A 198 1.75 -23.30 32.84
CA GLN A 198 0.65 -22.36 32.59
C GLN A 198 0.26 -21.62 33.86
N LEU A 199 0.14 -22.35 34.96
CA LEU A 199 -0.16 -21.79 36.30
C LEU A 199 0.91 -20.78 36.72
N CYS A 200 2.18 -21.18 36.71
CA CYS A 200 3.30 -20.33 37.04
C CYS A 200 3.31 -19.02 36.23
N ALA A 201 3.18 -19.08 34.92
CA ALA A 201 3.17 -17.89 34.07
C ALA A 201 2.04 -16.91 34.42
N ILE A 202 0.84 -17.41 34.74
CA ILE A 202 -0.30 -16.56 35.12
C ILE A 202 -0.09 -15.97 36.54
N GLU A 203 0.44 -16.75 37.46
CA GLU A 203 0.74 -16.27 38.82
C GLU A 203 1.83 -15.21 38.83
N MET A 204 2.80 -15.27 37.91
CA MET A 204 3.82 -14.24 37.67
C MET A 204 3.28 -13.02 36.92
N GLU A 205 1.97 -12.90 36.79
CA GLU A 205 1.29 -11.79 36.14
C GLU A 205 1.67 -11.60 34.63
N ALA A 206 1.95 -12.70 33.92
CA ALA A 206 2.13 -12.63 32.46
C ALA A 206 0.92 -12.00 31.80
N GLY A 207 1.14 -11.10 30.83
CA GLY A 207 0.07 -10.44 30.07
C GLY A 207 -0.59 -11.38 29.05
N CYS A 208 0.17 -12.37 28.56
CA CYS A 208 -0.32 -13.35 27.60
C CYS A 208 0.41 -14.68 27.73
N ILE A 209 -0.31 -15.79 27.61
CA ILE A 209 0.28 -17.12 27.39
C ILE A 209 -0.17 -17.68 26.04
N ILE A 210 0.76 -18.29 25.30
CA ILE A 210 0.47 -19.02 24.07
C ILE A 210 0.73 -20.50 24.30
N VAL A 211 -0.35 -21.28 24.30
CA VAL A 211 -0.31 -22.74 24.50
C VAL A 211 -0.18 -23.42 23.14
N CYS A 212 0.95 -24.09 22.93
CA CYS A 212 1.35 -24.72 21.66
C CYS A 212 0.77 -26.12 21.48
N GLU A 213 0.96 -26.69 20.25
CA GLU A 213 0.61 -28.06 19.86
C GLU A 213 -0.89 -28.38 19.90
N GLY A 214 -1.76 -27.37 19.76
CA GLY A 214 -3.21 -27.54 19.78
C GLY A 214 -3.75 -28.07 21.14
N ALA A 215 -2.93 -27.95 22.20
CA ALA A 215 -3.30 -28.48 23.50
C ALA A 215 -4.48 -27.71 24.12
N GLY A 216 -5.38 -28.44 24.74
CA GLY A 216 -6.51 -27.87 25.47
C GLY A 216 -6.08 -27.15 26.75
N VAL A 217 -6.77 -26.07 27.08
CA VAL A 217 -6.57 -25.30 28.33
C VAL A 217 -7.65 -25.69 29.32
N SER A 218 -7.25 -26.08 30.54
CA SER A 218 -8.20 -26.51 31.60
C SER A 218 -9.10 -25.36 32.06
N LEU A 219 -10.28 -25.69 32.57
CA LEU A 219 -11.22 -24.70 33.12
C LEU A 219 -10.60 -23.90 34.27
N THR A 220 -9.76 -24.51 35.10
CA THR A 220 -9.07 -23.84 36.19
C THR A 220 -8.12 -22.78 35.69
N ILE A 221 -7.31 -23.10 34.66
CA ILE A 221 -6.39 -22.13 34.03
C ILE A 221 -7.17 -20.99 33.37
N ARG A 222 -8.29 -21.28 32.66
CA ARG A 222 -9.10 -20.23 32.04
C ARG A 222 -9.67 -19.26 33.09
N LYS A 223 -10.21 -19.77 34.22
CA LYS A 223 -10.73 -18.91 35.29
C LYS A 223 -9.64 -18.05 35.92
N LEU A 224 -8.49 -18.65 36.23
CA LEU A 224 -7.37 -17.92 36.81
C LEU A 224 -6.85 -16.84 35.86
N ALA A 225 -6.69 -17.16 34.57
CA ALA A 225 -6.28 -16.20 33.54
C ALA A 225 -7.26 -15.02 33.42
N GLN A 226 -8.58 -15.29 33.48
CA GLN A 226 -9.60 -14.26 33.48
C GLN A 226 -9.55 -13.36 34.73
N GLU A 227 -9.34 -13.93 35.92
CA GLU A 227 -9.21 -13.22 37.20
C GLU A 227 -7.95 -12.34 37.19
N ARG A 228 -6.85 -12.78 36.60
CA ARG A 228 -5.56 -12.08 36.55
C ARG A 228 -5.40 -11.17 35.33
N GLY A 229 -6.38 -11.14 34.41
CA GLY A 229 -6.29 -10.35 33.16
C GLY A 229 -5.24 -10.86 32.19
N CYS A 230 -4.90 -12.15 32.22
CA CYS A 230 -3.96 -12.78 31.32
C CYS A 230 -4.68 -13.28 30.06
N THR A 231 -4.24 -12.85 28.89
CA THR A 231 -4.74 -13.37 27.60
C THR A 231 -4.23 -14.80 27.37
N VAL A 232 -5.11 -15.70 26.93
CA VAL A 232 -4.75 -17.09 26.63
C VAL A 232 -5.06 -17.39 25.18
N ILE A 233 -4.02 -17.76 24.43
CA ILE A 233 -4.09 -18.15 23.01
C ILE A 233 -3.64 -19.60 22.90
N THR A 234 -4.31 -20.37 22.01
CA THR A 234 -3.85 -21.70 21.60
C THR A 234 -3.41 -21.66 20.15
N THR A 235 -2.37 -22.40 19.78
CA THR A 235 -1.91 -22.55 18.41
C THR A 235 -1.62 -24.01 18.09
N PRO A 236 -1.85 -24.47 16.83
CA PRO A 236 -1.46 -25.83 16.43
C PRO A 236 0.05 -26.02 16.31
N TYR A 237 0.83 -24.93 16.24
CA TYR A 237 2.28 -24.99 16.07
C TYR A 237 2.99 -25.39 17.35
N ASP A 238 4.19 -25.98 17.20
CA ASP A 238 5.11 -26.21 18.30
C ASP A 238 5.76 -24.90 18.81
N THR A 239 6.45 -24.96 19.96
CA THR A 239 7.06 -23.78 20.60
C THR A 239 8.12 -23.10 19.72
N TYR A 240 8.91 -23.88 18.98
CA TYR A 240 9.95 -23.34 18.11
C TYR A 240 9.33 -22.60 16.91
N THR A 241 8.36 -23.22 16.25
CA THR A 241 7.64 -22.63 15.12
C THR A 241 6.91 -21.36 15.57
N THR A 242 6.22 -21.41 16.72
CA THR A 242 5.52 -20.26 17.31
C THR A 242 6.49 -19.10 17.56
N ALA A 243 7.64 -19.37 18.19
CA ALA A 243 8.65 -18.35 18.48
C ALA A 243 9.26 -17.73 17.21
N ARG A 244 9.37 -18.49 16.13
CA ARG A 244 9.84 -17.98 14.84
C ARG A 244 8.80 -17.13 14.13
N LEU A 245 7.54 -17.51 14.19
CA LEU A 245 6.47 -16.87 13.44
C LEU A 245 5.93 -15.61 14.14
N ILE A 246 5.96 -15.56 15.47
CA ILE A 246 5.30 -14.50 16.23
C ILE A 246 5.74 -13.09 15.82
N ASN A 247 6.99 -12.91 15.42
CA ASN A 247 7.49 -11.61 14.96
C ASN A 247 6.82 -11.13 13.66
N GLN A 248 6.24 -12.04 12.88
CA GLN A 248 5.49 -11.69 11.66
C GLN A 248 4.11 -11.10 11.96
N SER A 249 3.65 -11.16 13.22
CA SER A 249 2.39 -10.57 13.66
C SER A 249 2.47 -9.06 13.85
N MET A 250 3.67 -8.48 13.92
CA MET A 250 3.83 -7.04 14.10
C MET A 250 3.16 -6.25 12.97
N PRO A 251 2.51 -5.12 13.29
CA PRO A 251 1.88 -4.29 12.29
C PRO A 251 2.91 -3.62 11.38
N ILE A 252 2.58 -3.46 10.11
CA ILE A 252 3.47 -2.80 9.14
C ILE A 252 3.75 -1.35 9.48
N SER A 253 2.87 -0.67 10.23
CA SER A 253 3.07 0.71 10.68
C SER A 253 4.37 0.93 11.45
N TYR A 254 4.90 -0.11 12.10
CA TYR A 254 6.17 -0.01 12.82
C TYR A 254 7.40 0.04 11.92
N PHE A 255 7.29 -0.45 10.69
CA PHE A 255 8.40 -0.60 9.75
C PHE A 255 8.26 0.20 8.46
N MET A 256 7.04 0.63 8.11
CA MET A 256 6.78 1.34 6.86
C MET A 256 7.46 2.71 6.84
N THR A 257 7.76 3.18 5.65
CA THR A 257 8.24 4.55 5.42
C THR A 257 7.02 5.48 5.37
N MET A 258 6.99 6.49 6.27
CA MET A 258 5.93 7.49 6.36
C MET A 258 6.40 8.89 5.93
N GLU A 259 7.70 9.16 6.05
CA GLU A 259 8.27 10.47 5.74
C GLU A 259 9.05 10.44 4.43
N ASN A 260 9.12 11.60 3.75
CA ASN A 260 9.87 11.77 2.51
C ASN A 260 9.50 10.77 1.40
N ILE A 261 8.24 10.36 1.35
CA ILE A 261 7.72 9.51 0.27
C ILE A 261 7.74 10.32 -1.01
N ILE A 262 8.45 9.82 -2.02
CA ILE A 262 8.43 10.40 -3.35
C ILE A 262 7.20 9.85 -4.07
N GLY A 263 6.19 10.69 -4.24
CA GLY A 263 5.00 10.43 -5.03
C GLY A 263 4.94 11.38 -6.21
N PHE A 264 4.07 11.08 -7.17
CA PHE A 264 3.83 11.91 -8.34
C PHE A 264 2.34 12.17 -8.50
N SER A 265 2.01 13.30 -9.15
CA SER A 265 0.65 13.60 -9.56
C SER A 265 0.31 12.85 -10.85
N ASP A 266 -0.97 12.58 -11.05
CA ASP A 266 -1.49 12.08 -12.32
C ASP A 266 -1.31 13.09 -13.47
N GLU A 267 -1.07 14.37 -13.16
CA GLU A 267 -0.79 15.45 -14.11
C GLU A 267 0.71 15.63 -14.42
N ASP A 268 1.61 14.98 -13.67
CA ASP A 268 3.05 15.11 -13.88
C ASP A 268 3.48 14.56 -15.25
N PRO A 269 4.39 15.28 -15.95
CA PRO A 269 4.95 14.81 -17.21
C PRO A 269 5.82 13.56 -17.00
N ILE A 270 5.65 12.56 -17.85
CA ILE A 270 6.40 11.29 -17.78
C ILE A 270 7.91 11.49 -17.86
N ASP A 271 8.38 12.45 -18.67
CA ASP A 271 9.81 12.69 -18.84
C ASP A 271 10.45 13.19 -17.54
N ASP A 272 9.77 14.08 -16.81
CA ASP A 272 10.23 14.61 -15.52
C ASP A 272 10.30 13.48 -14.46
N ILE A 273 9.29 12.58 -14.45
CA ILE A 273 9.27 11.40 -13.59
C ILE A 273 10.42 10.44 -13.93
N ARG A 274 10.72 10.24 -15.21
CA ARG A 274 11.81 9.37 -15.68
C ARG A 274 13.15 9.83 -15.13
N ASP A 275 13.41 11.14 -15.15
CA ASP A 275 14.64 11.74 -14.63
C ASP A 275 14.77 11.55 -13.11
N ILE A 276 13.68 11.73 -12.36
CA ILE A 276 13.67 11.49 -10.92
C ILE A 276 13.92 10.01 -10.62
N MET A 277 13.22 9.10 -11.32
CA MET A 277 13.38 7.66 -11.13
C MET A 277 14.79 7.16 -11.49
N ALA A 278 15.47 7.78 -12.46
CA ALA A 278 16.83 7.42 -12.84
C ALA A 278 17.82 7.60 -11.68
N ASN A 279 17.59 8.62 -10.85
CA ASN A 279 18.45 9.00 -9.72
C ASN A 279 18.06 8.35 -8.39
N LYS A 280 16.98 7.58 -8.33
CA LYS A 280 16.47 6.96 -7.09
C LYS A 280 16.57 5.44 -7.15
N ARG A 281 16.79 4.81 -5.99
CA ARG A 281 16.86 3.33 -5.86
C ARG A 281 15.49 2.67 -5.76
N HIS A 282 14.42 3.44 -5.54
CA HIS A 282 13.07 2.92 -5.44
C HIS A 282 12.58 2.37 -6.78
N ARG A 283 11.80 1.29 -6.74
CA ARG A 283 11.26 0.64 -7.94
C ARG A 283 9.87 1.14 -8.31
N ASP A 284 9.06 1.43 -7.30
CA ASP A 284 7.66 1.82 -7.41
C ASP A 284 7.42 3.12 -6.66
N PHE A 285 6.57 3.96 -7.22
CA PHE A 285 6.23 5.27 -6.67
C PHE A 285 4.72 5.42 -6.66
N PRO A 286 4.10 5.96 -5.58
CA PRO A 286 2.69 6.23 -5.53
C PRO A 286 2.30 7.38 -6.45
N ILE A 287 1.13 7.26 -7.06
CA ILE A 287 0.46 8.33 -7.81
C ILE A 287 -0.68 8.83 -6.95
N LEU A 288 -0.77 10.15 -6.82
CA LEU A 288 -1.76 10.85 -6.03
C LEU A 288 -2.57 11.79 -6.94
N ASP A 289 -3.82 12.02 -6.57
CA ASP A 289 -4.62 13.07 -7.19
C ASP A 289 -4.31 14.45 -6.55
N SER A 290 -5.02 15.50 -7.00
CA SER A 290 -4.91 16.87 -6.49
C SER A 290 -5.24 16.99 -5.00
N ASP A 291 -6.04 16.07 -4.45
CA ASP A 291 -6.46 16.04 -3.06
C ASP A 291 -5.56 15.16 -2.18
N GLY A 292 -4.47 14.61 -2.75
CA GLY A 292 -3.54 13.73 -2.07
C GLY A 292 -4.03 12.29 -1.90
N LYS A 293 -5.11 11.91 -2.56
CA LYS A 293 -5.62 10.54 -2.55
C LYS A 293 -4.80 9.64 -3.47
N TYR A 294 -4.63 8.43 -3.03
CA TYR A 294 -3.89 7.42 -3.75
C TYR A 294 -4.66 6.88 -4.96
N LEU A 295 -4.06 6.96 -6.15
CA LEU A 295 -4.62 6.49 -7.41
C LEU A 295 -4.04 5.16 -7.89
N GLY A 296 -2.77 4.89 -7.56
CA GLY A 296 -2.07 3.71 -8.03
C GLY A 296 -0.56 3.83 -7.87
N MET A 297 0.18 2.87 -8.41
CA MET A 297 1.65 2.82 -8.39
C MET A 297 2.20 2.93 -9.82
N ILE A 298 3.28 3.67 -9.97
CA ILE A 298 4.05 3.73 -11.21
C ILE A 298 5.45 3.17 -11.01
N SER A 299 5.94 2.44 -11.99
CA SER A 299 7.28 1.86 -12.02
C SER A 299 8.00 2.23 -13.32
N ARG A 300 9.31 1.99 -13.37
CA ARG A 300 10.08 2.17 -14.62
C ARG A 300 9.50 1.39 -15.80
N ARG A 301 8.87 0.23 -15.55
CA ARG A 301 8.24 -0.60 -16.58
C ARG A 301 7.05 0.11 -17.24
N ASN A 302 6.23 0.83 -16.46
CA ASN A 302 5.12 1.61 -17.00
C ASN A 302 5.63 2.72 -17.92
N LEU A 303 6.73 3.38 -17.55
CA LEU A 303 7.32 4.46 -18.35
C LEU A 303 7.94 3.96 -19.66
N LEU A 304 8.52 2.76 -19.68
CA LEU A 304 9.07 2.16 -20.91
C LEU A 304 7.98 1.81 -21.94
N GLY A 305 6.78 1.49 -21.46
CA GLY A 305 5.62 1.20 -22.31
C GLY A 305 4.83 2.44 -22.75
N ALA A 306 5.16 3.61 -22.20
CA ALA A 306 4.43 4.84 -22.48
C ALA A 306 4.62 5.28 -23.94
N LYS A 307 3.50 5.46 -24.65
CA LYS A 307 3.51 6.02 -25.99
C LYS A 307 3.22 7.51 -25.90
N GLY A 308 3.97 8.31 -26.67
CA GLY A 308 3.72 9.73 -26.81
C GLY A 308 2.33 10.01 -27.40
N LYS A 309 1.78 11.19 -27.13
CA LYS A 309 0.56 11.67 -27.80
C LYS A 309 0.80 11.77 -29.31
N HIS A 310 -0.16 11.32 -30.10
CA HIS A 310 -0.12 11.53 -31.54
C HIS A 310 -0.60 12.96 -31.82
N ILE A 311 0.25 13.77 -32.42
CA ILE A 311 -0.02 15.18 -32.71
C ILE A 311 0.25 15.48 -34.16
N ILE A 312 -0.64 16.21 -34.77
CA ILE A 312 -0.44 16.83 -36.08
C ILE A 312 -0.48 18.34 -35.86
N LEU A 313 0.59 18.99 -36.25
CA LEU A 313 0.64 20.45 -36.27
C LEU A 313 0.10 20.93 -37.63
N VAL A 314 -0.78 21.93 -37.56
CA VAL A 314 -1.33 22.64 -38.71
C VAL A 314 -1.07 24.12 -38.53
N ASP A 315 -0.93 24.82 -39.63
CA ASP A 315 -0.70 26.26 -39.68
C ASP A 315 -1.72 26.87 -40.60
#